data_7145fb82f5a27a01b3f12c961c2a9126
#
_entry.id   7145fb82f5a27a01b3f12c961c2a9126
#
_cell.length_a   1.000
_cell.length_b   1.000
_cell.length_c   1.000
_cell.angle_alpha   90.00
_cell.angle_beta   90.00
_cell.angle_gamma   90.00
#
_symmetry.space_group_name_H-M   'P 1'
#
loop_
_entity.id
_entity.type
_entity.pdbx_description
1 polymer ?
#
loop_
_entity_poly.entity_id
_entity_poly.type
_entity_poly.pdbx_seq_one_letter_code
_entity_poly.pdbx_strand_id
1 'polypeptide(L)'
;MRIYSNPYELMSETARNIWEMGTEVKPKTYQNKVIEGKDEFITKELICEQYCLTHMDDPSPLFVFTKSKDWADAEFKERISGVMENPGKAWELRKDIWEEFLVNGFFDYTYAERMNETVSYKGKAFSKIGAIIELLKTDNDTRKAILNIYGEDGFNEDCDSNYLGGEHRIPCSMYYDFLIRENARGEKQLNICYHQRSSDFVTHLGNDVYLAWRLMEYVASEVGIKPGYLYHTIDSLHSYKKDWVKLKTSIQTELR
;
A
#
# COMPACT_ATOMS: atom_id res chain seq x y z
N MET A 1 6.19 -17.99 0.70
CA MET A 1 6.60 -16.56 0.76
C MET A 1 7.96 -16.41 0.13
N ARG A 2 8.13 -15.47 -0.81
CA ARG A 2 9.41 -15.14 -1.45
C ARG A 2 10.17 -14.12 -0.59
N ILE A 3 11.51 -14.09 -0.69
CA ILE A 3 12.34 -13.12 0.02
C ILE A 3 13.13 -12.37 -1.03
N TYR A 4 13.02 -11.06 -1.05
CA TYR A 4 13.72 -10.15 -1.94
C TYR A 4 14.69 -9.30 -1.15
N SER A 5 15.92 -9.20 -1.64
CA SER A 5 16.97 -8.43 -0.96
C SER A 5 16.88 -6.92 -1.22
N ASN A 6 16.24 -6.52 -2.32
CA ASN A 6 16.14 -5.13 -2.74
C ASN A 6 14.95 -4.88 -3.69
N PRO A 7 14.58 -3.60 -3.95
CA PRO A 7 13.48 -3.24 -4.84
C PRO A 7 13.62 -3.72 -6.29
N TYR A 8 14.83 -3.81 -6.80
CA TYR A 8 15.07 -4.28 -8.17
C TYR A 8 14.66 -5.74 -8.32
N GLU A 9 15.15 -6.61 -7.43
CA GLU A 9 14.80 -8.03 -7.38
C GLU A 9 13.28 -8.21 -7.19
N LEU A 10 12.66 -7.44 -6.28
CA LEU A 10 11.21 -7.45 -6.08
C LEU A 10 10.47 -7.17 -7.39
N MET A 11 10.80 -6.06 -8.06
CA MET A 11 10.05 -5.64 -9.25
C MET A 11 10.24 -6.57 -10.44
N SER A 12 11.46 -7.04 -10.66
CA SER A 12 11.77 -7.92 -11.80
C SER A 12 11.20 -9.32 -11.64
N GLU A 13 11.37 -9.94 -10.47
CA GLU A 13 10.83 -11.27 -10.19
C GLU A 13 9.29 -11.27 -10.14
N THR A 14 8.70 -10.23 -9.55
CA THR A 14 7.24 -10.10 -9.52
C THR A 14 6.68 -9.93 -10.94
N ALA A 15 7.33 -9.12 -11.79
CA ALA A 15 6.95 -8.99 -13.21
C ALA A 15 6.97 -10.35 -13.92
N ARG A 16 8.03 -11.12 -13.72
CA ARG A 16 8.16 -12.48 -14.29
C ARG A 16 7.05 -13.40 -13.80
N ASN A 17 6.78 -13.41 -12.50
CA ASN A 17 5.74 -14.25 -11.93
C ASN A 17 4.35 -13.92 -12.48
N ILE A 18 4.00 -12.64 -12.59
CA ILE A 18 2.73 -12.22 -13.20
C ILE A 18 2.67 -12.68 -14.67
N TRP A 19 3.78 -12.53 -15.40
CA TRP A 19 3.81 -12.89 -16.82
C TRP A 19 3.66 -14.38 -17.04
N GLU A 20 4.40 -15.21 -16.31
CA GLU A 20 4.50 -16.65 -16.52
C GLU A 20 3.38 -17.44 -15.84
N MET A 21 2.97 -17.01 -14.62
CA MET A 21 2.04 -17.77 -13.77
C MET A 21 0.69 -17.08 -13.60
N GLY A 22 0.57 -15.79 -13.95
CA GLY A 22 -0.66 -15.04 -13.77
C GLY A 22 -1.81 -15.59 -14.60
N THR A 23 -2.97 -15.78 -13.96
CA THR A 23 -4.21 -16.18 -14.64
C THR A 23 -4.82 -14.98 -15.35
N GLU A 24 -5.32 -15.18 -16.57
CA GLU A 24 -6.06 -14.13 -17.27
C GLU A 24 -7.46 -13.97 -16.71
N VAL A 25 -7.80 -12.75 -16.30
CA VAL A 25 -9.12 -12.37 -15.80
C VAL A 25 -9.71 -11.28 -16.69
N LYS A 26 -11.01 -11.36 -16.94
CA LYS A 26 -11.79 -10.36 -17.69
C LYS A 26 -12.71 -9.63 -16.72
N PRO A 27 -12.24 -8.57 -16.05
CA PRO A 27 -13.06 -7.86 -15.08
C PRO A 27 -14.22 -7.15 -15.79
N LYS A 28 -15.36 -7.07 -15.12
CA LYS A 28 -16.54 -6.35 -15.63
C LYS A 28 -16.53 -4.88 -15.25
N THR A 29 -15.84 -4.55 -14.17
CA THR A 29 -15.76 -3.18 -13.65
C THR A 29 -14.31 -2.79 -13.32
N TYR A 30 -14.02 -1.51 -13.43
CA TYR A 30 -12.79 -0.86 -13.00
C TYR A 30 -13.16 0.45 -12.31
N GLN A 31 -12.81 0.57 -11.02
CA GLN A 31 -13.13 1.78 -10.24
C GLN A 31 -14.60 2.21 -10.42
N ASN A 32 -15.52 1.27 -10.26
CA ASN A 32 -16.97 1.41 -10.43
C ASN A 32 -17.46 1.75 -11.87
N LYS A 33 -16.54 1.81 -12.85
CA LYS A 33 -16.88 1.99 -14.27
C LYS A 33 -17.04 0.64 -14.96
N VAL A 34 -18.08 0.49 -15.77
CA VAL A 34 -18.28 -0.72 -16.60
C VAL A 34 -17.24 -0.77 -17.70
N ILE A 35 -16.47 -1.86 -17.75
CA ILE A 35 -15.41 -2.10 -18.74
C ILE A 35 -15.58 -3.44 -19.46
N GLU A 36 -16.74 -4.08 -19.32
CA GLU A 36 -17.01 -5.37 -19.96
C GLU A 36 -16.76 -5.33 -21.48
N GLY A 37 -15.99 -6.29 -21.97
CA GLY A 37 -15.64 -6.38 -23.39
C GLY A 37 -14.47 -5.48 -23.83
N LYS A 38 -13.87 -4.70 -22.96
CA LYS A 38 -12.70 -3.88 -23.28
C LYS A 38 -11.41 -4.66 -23.06
N ASP A 39 -10.75 -5.05 -24.13
CA ASP A 39 -9.56 -5.89 -24.12
C ASP A 39 -8.39 -5.32 -23.32
N GLU A 40 -8.23 -3.99 -23.29
CA GLU A 40 -7.17 -3.28 -22.58
C GLU A 40 -7.22 -3.48 -21.06
N PHE A 41 -8.39 -3.86 -20.53
CA PHE A 41 -8.62 -4.12 -19.11
C PHE A 41 -8.55 -5.61 -18.73
N ILE A 42 -8.29 -6.52 -19.65
CA ILE A 42 -7.94 -7.90 -19.30
C ILE A 42 -6.71 -7.86 -18.44
N THR A 43 -6.69 -8.63 -17.35
CA THR A 43 -5.54 -8.71 -16.43
C THR A 43 -4.85 -10.05 -16.49
N LYS A 44 -3.55 -10.07 -16.18
CA LYS A 44 -2.85 -11.22 -15.61
C LYS A 44 -2.76 -11.02 -14.11
N GLU A 45 -3.17 -12.01 -13.33
CA GLU A 45 -3.37 -11.91 -11.90
C GLU A 45 -2.73 -13.06 -11.14
N LEU A 46 -1.99 -12.73 -10.07
CA LEU A 46 -1.56 -13.66 -9.03
C LEU A 46 -2.48 -13.52 -7.82
N ILE A 47 -2.97 -14.65 -7.32
CA ILE A 47 -3.83 -14.68 -6.12
C ILE A 47 -2.96 -14.91 -4.89
N CYS A 48 -3.17 -14.08 -3.86
CA CYS A 48 -2.48 -14.17 -2.56
C CYS A 48 -0.94 -14.17 -2.71
N GLU A 49 -0.41 -13.20 -3.46
CA GLU A 49 1.04 -13.03 -3.58
C GLU A 49 1.61 -12.57 -2.24
N GLN A 50 2.70 -13.23 -1.79
CA GLN A 50 3.33 -12.95 -0.51
C GLN A 50 4.83 -12.88 -0.66
N TYR A 51 5.43 -11.80 -0.13
CA TYR A 51 6.88 -11.63 -0.10
C TYR A 51 7.36 -10.87 1.14
N CYS A 52 8.66 -10.97 1.36
CA CYS A 52 9.41 -10.19 2.33
C CYS A 52 10.47 -9.37 1.59
N LEU A 53 10.46 -8.05 1.78
CA LEU A 53 11.53 -7.15 1.32
C LEU A 53 12.43 -6.83 2.51
N THR A 54 13.75 -7.08 2.35
CA THR A 54 14.70 -6.97 3.47
C THR A 54 15.49 -5.66 3.49
N HIS A 55 15.69 -4.99 2.34
CA HIS A 55 16.42 -3.72 2.23
C HIS A 55 15.77 -2.78 1.22
N MET A 56 15.97 -1.47 1.43
CA MET A 56 15.47 -0.39 0.57
C MET A 56 16.56 0.68 0.34
N ASP A 57 17.77 0.26 0.02
CA ASP A 57 18.91 1.19 -0.14
C ASP A 57 18.72 2.12 -1.35
N ASP A 58 18.13 1.62 -2.42
CA ASP A 58 17.73 2.39 -3.60
C ASP A 58 16.25 2.13 -3.95
N PRO A 59 15.35 3.11 -3.76
CA PRO A 59 13.95 2.96 -4.13
C PRO A 59 13.65 3.19 -5.61
N SER A 60 14.62 3.62 -6.42
CA SER A 60 14.39 4.03 -7.82
C SER A 60 13.72 2.94 -8.68
N PRO A 61 13.99 1.64 -8.51
CA PRO A 61 13.30 0.59 -9.27
C PRO A 61 11.79 0.56 -9.06
N LEU A 62 11.29 1.03 -7.91
CA LEU A 62 9.84 1.09 -7.62
C LEU A 62 9.12 2.12 -8.49
N PHE A 63 9.83 3.11 -9.02
CA PHE A 63 9.25 4.23 -9.77
C PHE A 63 9.52 4.19 -11.27
N VAL A 64 10.08 3.11 -11.78
CA VAL A 64 10.50 2.98 -13.19
C VAL A 64 9.34 3.21 -14.17
N PHE A 65 8.13 2.80 -13.82
CA PHE A 65 6.94 2.94 -14.67
C PHE A 65 6.17 4.22 -14.44
N THR A 66 6.17 4.74 -13.22
CA THR A 66 5.23 5.80 -12.81
C THR A 66 5.89 7.16 -12.69
N LYS A 67 7.21 7.21 -12.46
CA LYS A 67 7.98 8.43 -12.16
C LYS A 67 7.33 9.29 -11.07
N SER A 68 6.68 8.64 -10.09
CA SER A 68 5.78 9.26 -9.12
C SER A 68 6.41 9.42 -7.72
N LYS A 69 7.74 9.46 -7.61
CA LYS A 69 8.40 9.57 -6.30
C LYS A 69 8.01 10.85 -5.56
N ASP A 70 7.94 11.98 -6.25
CA ASP A 70 7.56 13.26 -5.64
C ASP A 70 6.12 13.20 -5.09
N TRP A 71 5.21 12.54 -5.81
CA TRP A 71 3.88 12.27 -5.31
C TRP A 71 3.91 11.38 -4.07
N ALA A 72 4.66 10.30 -4.09
CA ALA A 72 4.73 9.37 -2.98
C ALA A 72 5.31 10.04 -1.72
N ASP A 73 6.31 10.93 -1.88
CA ASP A 73 6.86 11.71 -0.78
C ASP A 73 5.86 12.72 -0.21
N ALA A 74 5.04 13.36 -1.05
CA ALA A 74 3.98 14.27 -0.61
C ALA A 74 2.84 13.52 0.08
N GLU A 75 2.37 12.44 -0.54
CA GLU A 75 1.34 11.54 0.03
C GLU A 75 1.78 10.98 1.40
N PHE A 76 3.05 10.58 1.53
CA PHE A 76 3.57 10.10 2.81
C PHE A 76 3.47 11.17 3.91
N LYS A 77 3.81 12.43 3.59
CA LYS A 77 3.72 13.54 4.56
C LYS A 77 2.29 13.77 5.02
N GLU A 78 1.31 13.69 4.11
CA GLU A 78 -0.11 13.80 4.46
C GLU A 78 -0.55 12.64 5.37
N ARG A 79 -0.13 11.40 5.07
CA ARG A 79 -0.47 10.22 5.87
C ARG A 79 -0.01 10.28 7.32
N ILE A 80 1.11 10.97 7.60
CA ILE A 80 1.68 11.08 8.96
C ILE A 80 1.49 12.46 9.57
N SER A 81 0.74 13.35 8.94
CA SER A 81 0.60 14.77 9.35
C SER A 81 -0.12 14.96 10.69
N GLY A 82 -0.88 13.98 11.15
CA GLY A 82 -1.78 14.11 12.29
C GLY A 82 -3.09 14.82 11.95
N VAL A 83 -3.33 15.16 10.68
CA VAL A 83 -4.50 15.85 10.19
C VAL A 83 -5.29 14.97 9.23
N MET A 84 -6.60 14.91 9.41
CA MET A 84 -7.52 14.25 8.49
C MET A 84 -7.74 15.14 7.26
N GLU A 85 -6.94 14.94 6.20
CA GLU A 85 -7.05 15.74 4.98
C GLU A 85 -7.75 14.96 3.85
N ASN A 86 -8.74 15.62 3.22
CA ASN A 86 -9.39 15.17 2.00
C ASN A 86 -9.80 16.40 1.15
N PRO A 87 -9.26 16.56 -0.08
CA PRO A 87 -8.39 15.61 -0.80
C PRO A 87 -6.89 15.71 -0.45
N GLY A 88 -6.45 16.65 0.42
CA GLY A 88 -5.04 17.00 0.57
C GLY A 88 -4.51 17.77 -0.65
N LYS A 89 -3.20 17.70 -0.91
CA LYS A 89 -2.54 18.36 -2.06
C LYS A 89 -1.67 17.40 -2.87
N ALA A 90 -1.29 16.25 -2.31
CA ALA A 90 -0.40 15.30 -2.98
C ALA A 90 -0.96 14.85 -4.33
N TRP A 91 -2.27 14.64 -4.45
CA TRP A 91 -2.92 14.21 -5.68
C TRP A 91 -2.64 15.12 -6.89
N GLU A 92 -2.38 16.42 -6.65
CA GLU A 92 -2.08 17.40 -7.71
C GLU A 92 -0.81 17.04 -8.48
N LEU A 93 0.12 16.28 -7.88
CA LEU A 93 1.34 15.76 -8.52
C LEU A 93 1.08 14.56 -9.45
N ARG A 94 -0.14 14.01 -9.41
CA ARG A 94 -0.63 12.91 -10.27
C ARG A 94 -2.07 13.15 -10.71
N LYS A 95 -2.37 14.34 -11.19
CA LYS A 95 -3.71 14.73 -11.66
C LYS A 95 -4.28 13.77 -12.71
N ASP A 96 -3.44 13.33 -13.62
CA ASP A 96 -3.77 12.37 -14.68
C ASP A 96 -4.38 11.05 -14.15
N ILE A 97 -4.08 10.70 -12.89
CA ILE A 97 -4.61 9.48 -12.25
C ILE A 97 -5.79 9.81 -11.32
N TRP A 98 -5.69 10.92 -10.54
CA TRP A 98 -6.57 11.13 -9.40
C TRP A 98 -7.73 12.11 -9.67
N GLU A 99 -7.59 13.07 -10.59
CA GLU A 99 -8.59 14.11 -10.83
C GLU A 99 -9.97 13.54 -11.20
N GLU A 100 -10.01 12.42 -11.93
CA GLU A 100 -11.26 11.77 -12.32
C GLU A 100 -12.07 11.16 -11.17
N PHE A 101 -11.45 11.04 -9.98
CA PHE A 101 -12.08 10.49 -8.77
C PHE A 101 -12.54 11.55 -7.78
N LEU A 102 -12.34 12.83 -8.07
CA LEU A 102 -12.87 13.92 -7.27
C LEU A 102 -14.35 14.11 -7.53
N VAL A 103 -15.16 14.05 -6.48
CA VAL A 103 -16.59 14.36 -6.51
C VAL A 103 -16.83 15.55 -5.59
N ASN A 104 -17.31 16.66 -6.14
CA ASN A 104 -17.51 17.93 -5.40
C ASN A 104 -16.26 18.41 -4.64
N GLY A 105 -15.07 18.12 -5.15
CA GLY A 105 -13.79 18.52 -4.55
C GLY A 105 -13.24 17.56 -3.48
N PHE A 106 -13.86 16.41 -3.26
CA PHE A 106 -13.45 15.39 -2.31
C PHE A 106 -13.26 14.04 -2.97
N PHE A 107 -12.40 13.20 -2.39
CA PHE A 107 -12.33 11.78 -2.69
C PHE A 107 -13.31 11.00 -1.79
N ASP A 108 -13.70 9.78 -2.20
CA ASP A 108 -14.49 8.88 -1.35
C ASP A 108 -13.79 8.59 -0.01
N TYR A 109 -12.46 8.57 -0.02
CA TYR A 109 -11.59 8.46 1.15
C TYR A 109 -10.18 8.94 0.79
N THR A 110 -9.39 9.29 1.81
CA THR A 110 -7.95 9.43 1.72
C THR A 110 -7.25 8.56 2.77
N TYR A 111 -5.98 8.20 2.52
CA TYR A 111 -5.20 7.53 3.54
C TYR A 111 -4.84 8.46 4.71
N ALA A 112 -4.75 9.77 4.45
CA ALA A 112 -4.57 10.77 5.50
C ALA A 112 -5.72 10.76 6.50
N GLU A 113 -6.98 10.71 6.04
CA GLU A 113 -8.15 10.56 6.92
C GLU A 113 -8.05 9.28 7.75
N ARG A 114 -7.83 8.13 7.06
CA ARG A 114 -7.84 6.80 7.71
C ARG A 114 -6.75 6.63 8.76
N MET A 115 -5.56 7.20 8.52
CA MET A 115 -4.41 7.07 9.42
C MET A 115 -4.40 8.09 10.55
N ASN A 116 -4.99 9.28 10.31
CA ASN A 116 -5.00 10.38 11.29
C ASN A 116 -6.33 10.52 12.05
N GLU A 117 -7.28 9.62 11.85
CA GLU A 117 -8.49 9.55 12.66
C GLU A 117 -8.14 9.49 14.15
N THR A 118 -8.88 10.27 14.95
CA THR A 118 -8.64 10.38 16.38
C THR A 118 -9.21 9.18 17.14
N VAL A 119 -8.35 8.52 17.90
CA VAL A 119 -8.71 7.40 18.77
C VAL A 119 -8.34 7.67 20.21
N SER A 120 -9.02 7.03 21.16
CA SER A 120 -8.67 7.09 22.58
C SER A 120 -7.76 5.93 22.95
N TYR A 121 -6.57 6.24 23.50
CA TYR A 121 -5.68 5.24 24.06
C TYR A 121 -5.25 5.66 25.49
N LYS A 122 -5.53 4.81 26.48
CA LYS A 122 -5.25 5.08 27.91
C LYS A 122 -5.79 6.43 28.39
N GLY A 123 -6.99 6.81 27.92
CA GLY A 123 -7.67 8.06 28.31
C GLY A 123 -7.12 9.33 27.65
N LYS A 124 -6.24 9.21 26.67
CA LYS A 124 -5.72 10.33 25.87
C LYS A 124 -6.13 10.18 24.41
N ALA A 125 -6.32 11.32 23.73
CA ALA A 125 -6.61 11.37 22.30
C ALA A 125 -5.29 11.33 21.50
N PHE A 126 -5.26 10.48 20.47
CA PHE A 126 -4.15 10.35 19.52
C PHE A 126 -4.72 10.17 18.11
N SER A 127 -3.92 10.43 17.07
CA SER A 127 -4.17 9.83 15.77
C SER A 127 -3.99 8.31 15.85
N LYS A 128 -4.59 7.53 14.95
CA LYS A 128 -4.38 6.06 14.89
C LYS A 128 -2.89 5.71 14.89
N ILE A 129 -2.08 6.37 14.04
CA ILE A 129 -0.61 6.16 14.02
C ILE A 129 0.02 6.52 15.36
N GLY A 130 -0.35 7.65 15.96
CA GLY A 130 0.15 8.08 17.27
C GLY A 130 -0.15 7.07 18.38
N ALA A 131 -1.37 6.50 18.39
CA ALA A 131 -1.74 5.45 19.36
C ALA A 131 -0.91 4.17 19.18
N ILE A 132 -0.61 3.78 17.94
CA ILE A 132 0.28 2.64 17.64
C ILE A 132 1.69 2.90 18.15
N ILE A 133 2.25 4.09 17.91
CA ILE A 133 3.58 4.47 18.40
C ILE A 133 3.63 4.41 19.93
N GLU A 134 2.63 4.98 20.62
CA GLU A 134 2.55 4.93 22.09
C GLU A 134 2.39 3.50 22.64
N LEU A 135 1.62 2.65 21.96
CA LEU A 135 1.51 1.23 22.30
C LEU A 135 2.86 0.54 22.18
N LEU A 136 3.58 0.70 21.08
CA LEU A 136 4.88 0.08 20.83
C LEU A 136 5.96 0.56 21.82
N LYS A 137 5.94 1.83 22.25
CA LYS A 137 6.82 2.37 23.29
C LYS A 137 6.58 1.73 24.67
N THR A 138 5.32 1.38 24.97
CA THR A 138 4.93 0.85 26.28
C THR A 138 4.93 -0.68 26.35
N ASP A 139 4.77 -1.36 25.21
CA ASP A 139 4.72 -2.82 25.09
C ASP A 139 5.40 -3.25 23.78
N ASN A 140 6.73 -3.44 23.85
CA ASN A 140 7.51 -3.79 22.64
C ASN A 140 7.15 -5.17 22.07
N ASP A 141 6.63 -6.09 22.88
CA ASP A 141 6.34 -7.46 22.47
C ASP A 141 4.88 -7.64 22.01
N THR A 142 4.13 -6.55 21.96
CA THR A 142 2.71 -6.54 21.59
C THR A 142 2.45 -7.21 20.24
N ARG A 143 1.24 -7.75 20.09
CA ARG A 143 0.66 -8.25 18.83
C ARG A 143 -0.62 -7.49 18.48
N LYS A 144 -0.78 -6.28 19.03
CA LYS A 144 -2.01 -5.46 18.91
C LYS A 144 -1.75 -4.14 18.19
N ALA A 145 -0.53 -3.94 17.67
CA ALA A 145 -0.16 -2.70 16.99
C ALA A 145 -0.63 -2.72 15.53
N ILE A 146 -1.94 -2.82 15.34
CA ILE A 146 -2.60 -2.91 14.03
C ILE A 146 -3.18 -1.55 13.66
N LEU A 147 -2.67 -0.96 12.58
CA LEU A 147 -3.22 0.22 11.93
C LEU A 147 -4.25 -0.24 10.88
N ASN A 148 -5.51 -0.25 11.24
CA ASN A 148 -6.60 -0.61 10.34
C ASN A 148 -6.92 0.54 9.39
N ILE A 149 -6.93 0.26 8.08
CA ILE A 149 -7.27 1.21 7.02
C ILE A 149 -8.65 0.91 6.46
N TYR A 150 -8.98 -0.37 6.33
CA TYR A 150 -10.27 -0.82 5.83
C TYR A 150 -11.24 -0.96 6.99
N GLY A 151 -12.25 -0.12 7.01
CA GLY A 151 -13.55 -0.37 7.59
C GLY A 151 -13.74 -0.52 9.08
N GLU A 152 -13.50 0.50 9.93
CA GLU A 152 -14.43 0.69 11.06
C GLU A 152 -15.64 1.51 10.66
N ASP A 153 -15.53 2.31 9.62
CA ASP A 153 -16.61 3.08 9.03
C ASP A 153 -17.68 2.20 8.36
N GLY A 154 -17.39 0.89 8.25
CA GLY A 154 -18.26 -0.13 7.76
C GLY A 154 -19.55 -0.33 8.56
N PHE A 155 -19.84 0.47 9.58
CA PHE A 155 -21.05 0.36 10.39
C PHE A 155 -21.90 1.62 10.43
N ASN A 156 -21.58 2.65 9.67
CA ASN A 156 -22.46 3.79 9.45
C ASN A 156 -23.48 3.47 8.35
N GLU A 157 -24.61 4.15 8.30
CA GLU A 157 -25.64 3.94 7.28
C GLU A 157 -25.14 4.12 5.84
N ASP A 158 -24.06 4.90 5.65
CA ASP A 158 -23.37 5.08 4.36
C ASP A 158 -22.43 3.93 4.00
N CYS A 159 -22.24 2.96 4.89
CA CYS A 159 -21.21 1.91 4.76
C CYS A 159 -21.66 0.69 4.02
N ASP A 160 -22.94 0.40 3.93
CA ASP A 160 -23.43 -0.71 3.11
C ASP A 160 -23.03 -0.53 1.66
N SER A 161 -22.97 0.71 1.16
CA SER A 161 -22.48 1.04 -0.16
C SER A 161 -20.95 0.89 -0.26
N ASN A 162 -20.21 1.28 0.79
CA ASN A 162 -18.74 1.19 0.82
C ASN A 162 -18.23 -0.23 1.08
N TYR A 163 -18.86 -0.97 1.99
CA TYR A 163 -18.44 -2.32 2.37
C TYR A 163 -18.47 -3.30 1.19
N LEU A 164 -19.45 -3.22 0.33
CA LEU A 164 -19.59 -4.06 -0.88
C LEU A 164 -19.14 -3.34 -2.16
N GLY A 165 -18.51 -2.18 -2.05
CA GLY A 165 -18.05 -1.40 -3.18
C GLY A 165 -19.19 -0.76 -3.98
N GLY A 166 -20.34 -0.44 -3.38
CA GLY A 166 -21.51 0.16 -4.00
C GLY A 166 -21.18 1.27 -5.02
N GLU A 167 -21.61 2.50 -4.80
CA GLU A 167 -21.25 3.64 -5.66
C GLU A 167 -19.90 4.28 -5.32
N HIS A 168 -19.28 3.90 -4.20
CA HIS A 168 -18.05 4.48 -3.67
C HIS A 168 -16.83 3.56 -3.86
N ARG A 169 -15.67 4.17 -3.98
CA ARG A 169 -14.40 3.46 -3.99
C ARG A 169 -14.04 3.03 -2.57
N ILE A 170 -13.45 1.85 -2.44
CA ILE A 170 -12.95 1.32 -1.17
C ILE A 170 -11.42 1.22 -1.17
N PRO A 171 -10.73 1.37 -0.02
CA PRO A 171 -9.28 1.27 0.08
C PRO A 171 -8.75 -0.06 -0.45
N CYS A 172 -7.59 -0.03 -1.11
CA CYS A 172 -6.86 -1.25 -1.46
C CYS A 172 -6.07 -1.79 -0.27
N SER A 173 -5.51 -0.91 0.57
CA SER A 173 -4.88 -1.31 1.83
C SER A 173 -5.92 -1.76 2.84
N MET A 174 -5.66 -2.88 3.50
CA MET A 174 -6.51 -3.43 4.55
C MET A 174 -6.02 -2.98 5.92
N TYR A 175 -4.78 -3.30 6.24
CA TYR A 175 -4.13 -2.93 7.50
C TYR A 175 -2.61 -3.02 7.40
N TYR A 176 -1.95 -2.40 8.37
CA TYR A 176 -0.53 -2.58 8.69
C TYR A 176 -0.43 -3.10 10.12
N ASP A 177 0.32 -4.18 10.35
CA ASP A 177 0.63 -4.71 11.67
C ASP A 177 2.12 -4.49 11.96
N PHE A 178 2.43 -3.87 13.10
CA PHE A 178 3.79 -3.51 13.50
C PHE A 178 4.29 -4.43 14.61
N LEU A 179 5.38 -5.12 14.36
CA LEU A 179 5.93 -6.13 15.23
C LEU A 179 7.40 -5.84 15.54
N ILE A 180 7.72 -5.49 16.80
CA ILE A 180 9.10 -5.42 17.25
C ILE A 180 9.59 -6.81 17.61
N ARG A 181 10.64 -7.27 16.95
CA ARG A 181 11.26 -8.58 17.21
C ARG A 181 12.78 -8.48 17.15
N GLU A 182 13.47 -9.40 17.80
CA GLU A 182 14.91 -9.51 17.69
C GLU A 182 15.30 -10.22 16.39
N ASN A 183 16.32 -9.69 15.75
CA ASN A 183 16.96 -10.35 14.60
C ASN A 183 17.92 -11.46 15.10
N ALA A 184 18.58 -12.16 14.18
CA ALA A 184 19.51 -13.23 14.51
C ALA A 184 20.74 -12.78 15.35
N ARG A 185 20.96 -11.46 15.47
CA ARG A 185 22.03 -10.86 16.28
C ARG A 185 21.55 -10.38 17.67
N GLY A 186 20.27 -10.61 18.01
CA GLY A 186 19.66 -10.12 19.24
C GLY A 186 19.34 -8.61 19.24
N GLU A 187 19.36 -7.95 18.08
CA GLU A 187 19.01 -6.54 17.94
C GLU A 187 17.51 -6.40 17.67
N LYS A 188 16.83 -5.55 18.44
CA LYS A 188 15.42 -5.22 18.23
C LYS A 188 15.26 -4.43 16.94
N GLN A 189 14.31 -4.85 16.11
CA GLN A 189 13.91 -4.16 14.89
C GLN A 189 12.39 -4.15 14.74
N LEU A 190 11.86 -3.11 14.10
CA LEU A 190 10.44 -2.99 13.76
C LEU A 190 10.21 -3.64 12.40
N ASN A 191 9.40 -4.69 12.37
CA ASN A 191 8.90 -5.27 11.13
C ASN A 191 7.49 -4.76 10.87
N ILE A 192 7.11 -4.66 9.60
CA ILE A 192 5.76 -4.32 9.19
C ILE A 192 5.17 -5.46 8.36
N CYS A 193 3.94 -5.90 8.71
CA CYS A 193 3.14 -6.79 7.89
C CYS A 193 2.03 -5.96 7.24
N TYR A 194 2.12 -5.80 5.93
CA TYR A 194 1.17 -5.04 5.15
C TYR A 194 0.25 -5.96 4.37
N HIS A 195 -1.06 -5.75 4.47
CA HIS A 195 -2.07 -6.51 3.74
C HIS A 195 -2.86 -5.59 2.80
N GLN A 196 -2.89 -5.95 1.53
CA GLN A 196 -3.71 -5.32 0.50
C GLN A 196 -4.68 -6.32 -0.13
N ARG A 197 -5.93 -5.89 -0.39
CA ARG A 197 -6.87 -6.69 -1.18
C ARG A 197 -6.55 -6.70 -2.68
N SER A 198 -5.87 -5.65 -3.18
CA SER A 198 -5.61 -5.50 -4.62
C SER A 198 -4.49 -4.50 -4.87
N SER A 199 -3.62 -4.78 -5.85
CA SER A 199 -2.64 -3.81 -6.36
C SER A 199 -2.39 -4.03 -7.86
N ASP A 200 -2.35 -2.92 -8.63
CA ASP A 200 -1.88 -2.92 -10.01
C ASP A 200 -0.35 -2.77 -10.01
N PHE A 201 0.31 -3.78 -10.54
CA PHE A 201 1.78 -3.88 -10.59
C PHE A 201 2.43 -2.64 -11.23
N VAL A 202 1.91 -2.18 -12.38
CA VAL A 202 2.54 -1.10 -13.14
C VAL A 202 2.24 0.27 -12.56
N THR A 203 1.02 0.49 -12.08
CA THR A 203 0.55 1.81 -11.68
C THR A 203 0.72 2.09 -10.19
N HIS A 204 0.61 1.06 -9.33
CA HIS A 204 0.49 1.25 -7.90
C HIS A 204 1.53 0.50 -7.05
N LEU A 205 1.90 -0.75 -7.39
CA LEU A 205 2.73 -1.58 -6.51
C LEU A 205 3.98 -0.88 -5.99
N GLY A 206 4.75 -0.22 -6.87
CA GLY A 206 5.96 0.48 -6.46
C GLY A 206 5.70 1.57 -5.43
N ASN A 207 4.61 2.34 -5.60
CA ASN A 207 4.21 3.35 -4.64
C ASN A 207 3.77 2.72 -3.31
N ASP A 208 3.00 1.62 -3.36
CA ASP A 208 2.49 0.95 -2.17
C ASP A 208 3.64 0.40 -1.31
N VAL A 209 4.63 -0.23 -1.96
CA VAL A 209 5.84 -0.73 -1.30
C VAL A 209 6.64 0.40 -0.67
N TYR A 210 6.86 1.48 -1.41
CA TYR A 210 7.60 2.64 -0.92
C TYR A 210 6.92 3.27 0.29
N LEU A 211 5.62 3.53 0.20
CA LEU A 211 4.84 4.15 1.27
C LEU A 211 4.79 3.27 2.53
N ALA A 212 4.66 1.94 2.38
CA ALA A 212 4.71 1.01 3.50
C ALA A 212 6.10 0.98 4.17
N TRP A 213 7.18 0.99 3.36
CA TRP A 213 8.54 1.05 3.89
C TRP A 213 8.80 2.36 4.65
N ARG A 214 8.42 3.50 4.08
CA ARG A 214 8.55 4.81 4.75
C ARG A 214 7.74 4.88 6.05
N LEU A 215 6.57 4.23 6.07
CA LEU A 215 5.76 4.13 7.29
C LEU A 215 6.48 3.31 8.38
N MET A 216 7.11 2.20 8.01
CA MET A 216 7.95 1.41 8.92
C MET A 216 9.11 2.23 9.48
N GLU A 217 9.85 2.94 8.61
CA GLU A 217 10.96 3.82 9.02
C GLU A 217 10.50 4.91 10.00
N TYR A 218 9.39 5.56 9.70
CA TYR A 218 8.81 6.60 10.56
C TYR A 218 8.45 6.05 11.95
N VAL A 219 7.68 4.97 12.01
CA VAL A 219 7.28 4.38 13.30
C VAL A 219 8.50 3.85 14.07
N ALA A 220 9.47 3.24 13.39
CA ALA A 220 10.71 2.78 14.01
C ALA A 220 11.51 3.95 14.63
N SER A 221 11.62 5.06 13.91
CA SER A 221 12.26 6.29 14.40
C SER A 221 11.58 6.86 15.63
N GLU A 222 10.24 6.94 15.62
CA GLU A 222 9.45 7.45 16.75
C GLU A 222 9.54 6.55 17.99
N VAL A 223 9.71 5.24 17.81
CA VAL A 223 9.90 4.27 18.90
C VAL A 223 11.37 4.21 19.35
N GLY A 224 12.32 4.71 18.55
CA GLY A 224 13.75 4.72 18.86
C GLY A 224 14.46 3.39 18.56
N ILE A 225 14.02 2.64 17.55
CA ILE A 225 14.62 1.37 17.09
C ILE A 225 14.91 1.40 15.60
N LYS A 226 15.61 0.38 15.08
CA LYS A 226 15.88 0.25 13.66
C LYS A 226 14.67 -0.32 12.90
N PRO A 227 14.41 0.12 11.65
CA PRO A 227 13.50 -0.59 10.77
C PRO A 227 14.04 -1.99 10.47
N GLY A 228 13.13 -2.94 10.30
CA GLY A 228 13.42 -4.33 9.97
C GLY A 228 12.98 -4.67 8.55
N TYR A 229 12.02 -5.58 8.42
CA TYR A 229 11.55 -6.15 7.15
C TYR A 229 10.11 -5.75 6.86
N LEU A 230 9.82 -5.56 5.57
CA LEU A 230 8.46 -5.42 5.06
C LEU A 230 7.96 -6.80 4.58
N TYR A 231 6.98 -7.35 5.27
CA TYR A 231 6.19 -8.50 4.83
C TYR A 231 4.92 -7.98 4.16
N HIS A 232 4.71 -8.35 2.90
CA HIS A 232 3.59 -7.85 2.14
C HIS A 232 2.75 -9.01 1.59
N THR A 233 1.44 -8.95 1.81
CA THR A 233 0.44 -9.86 1.27
C THR A 233 -0.53 -9.08 0.40
N ILE A 234 -0.74 -9.53 -0.85
CA ILE A 234 -1.65 -8.92 -1.82
C ILE A 234 -2.59 -10.00 -2.34
N ASP A 235 -3.90 -9.86 -2.06
CA ASP A 235 -4.88 -10.88 -2.46
C ASP A 235 -5.02 -10.97 -3.98
N SER A 236 -5.06 -9.82 -4.67
CA SER A 236 -5.10 -9.73 -6.13
C SER A 236 -3.98 -8.82 -6.63
N LEU A 237 -2.83 -9.38 -6.99
CA LEU A 237 -1.76 -8.66 -7.66
C LEU A 237 -1.87 -8.86 -9.17
N HIS A 238 -2.11 -7.78 -9.91
CA HIS A 238 -2.42 -7.87 -11.32
C HIS A 238 -1.71 -6.83 -12.18
N SER A 239 -1.70 -7.07 -13.50
CA SER A 239 -1.28 -6.11 -14.52
C SER A 239 -2.26 -6.12 -15.68
N TYR A 240 -2.72 -4.94 -16.11
CA TYR A 240 -3.64 -4.78 -17.23
C TYR A 240 -2.96 -5.04 -18.57
N LYS A 241 -3.70 -5.56 -19.54
CA LYS A 241 -3.22 -5.87 -20.90
C LYS A 241 -2.60 -4.66 -21.61
N LYS A 242 -3.14 -3.47 -21.38
CA LYS A 242 -2.57 -2.20 -21.88
C LYS A 242 -1.12 -1.96 -21.43
N ASP A 243 -0.71 -2.55 -20.30
CA ASP A 243 0.61 -2.37 -19.69
C ASP A 243 1.54 -3.59 -19.82
N TRP A 244 1.12 -4.68 -20.49
CA TRP A 244 1.93 -5.89 -20.63
C TRP A 244 3.26 -5.69 -21.36
N VAL A 245 3.38 -4.67 -22.20
CA VAL A 245 4.66 -4.29 -22.82
C VAL A 245 5.66 -3.84 -21.75
N LYS A 246 5.21 -3.01 -20.78
CA LYS A 246 6.03 -2.55 -19.66
C LYS A 246 6.45 -3.72 -18.77
N LEU A 247 5.51 -4.64 -18.49
CA LEU A 247 5.76 -5.86 -17.72
C LEU A 247 6.90 -6.69 -18.36
N LYS A 248 6.82 -6.95 -19.67
CA LYS A 248 7.87 -7.68 -20.42
C LYS A 248 9.22 -6.97 -20.42
N THR A 249 9.23 -5.65 -20.47
CA THR A 249 10.47 -4.86 -20.44
C THR A 249 11.20 -5.03 -19.10
N SER A 250 10.48 -5.07 -17.99
CA SER A 250 11.08 -5.34 -16.67
C SER A 250 11.80 -6.68 -16.60
N ILE A 251 11.23 -7.72 -17.22
CA ILE A 251 11.83 -9.06 -17.25
C ILE A 251 13.11 -9.06 -18.10
N GLN A 252 13.13 -8.34 -19.21
CA GLN A 252 14.26 -8.34 -20.14
C GLN A 252 15.48 -7.54 -19.65
N THR A 253 15.28 -6.61 -18.72
CA THR A 253 16.39 -5.78 -18.19
C THR A 253 17.35 -6.59 -17.32
N GLU A 254 16.95 -7.77 -16.82
CA GLU A 254 17.82 -8.69 -16.07
C GLU A 254 18.83 -9.46 -16.93
N LEU A 255 18.64 -9.52 -18.24
CA LEU A 255 19.49 -10.31 -19.13
C LEU A 255 20.69 -9.50 -19.69
N ARG A 256 20.95 -8.31 -19.15
CA ARG A 256 22.09 -7.47 -19.49
C ARG A 256 22.90 -7.08 -18.26
#